data_5e7fcfc92ab743bd628d55c237cf6f86
#
_entry.id   5e7fcfc92ab743bd628d55c237cf6f86
#
_cell.length_a   1.000
_cell.length_b   1.000
_cell.length_c   1.000
_cell.angle_alpha   90.00
_cell.angle_beta   90.00
_cell.angle_gamma   90.00
#
_symmetry.space_group_name_H-M   'P 1'
#
loop_
_entity.id
_entity.type
_entity.pdbx_description
1 polymer ?
#
loop_
_entity_poly.entity_id
_entity_poly.type
_entity_poly.pdbx_seq_one_letter_code
_entity_poly.pdbx_strand_id
1 'polypeptide(L)'
;VDNLDDVIKTTEEDKKPLIIAEIERNINSYAQSLNAMLKKYGSSKYILSIQDKYIQKEMEKKFDILDSVREINMGNKLTVTLSIGIGRGGNTPLENQSYAASAKELALGRGGDQAVVKSGERLAFYEVEKKTKVRARVIAHALVDLINESNKVFIMGHVNADIDCLGSAVGIYSTVKLLNKECYIILDGINNSIKPMMERLKSEKEYGNTFIDSFKALDNIDEDSILILVDVHSKGYVDNMKVVEKVKKLVIIDHHRKSTDSIEGALLSYIEPYASSTSELVTEMIQYMVEKPKLKSIEAEALLAGICVDTKNFYFKTGVRTFEAASFLRRLGADTLDVKKLFSDDLDTYLKRYEILKSAKVSNGIAIAICPPTIEDSVLAAQAADELLNITGIHSSFVFVKIGDEVLISGRSLGDINVQVLLESLGGGGHMTMAGAKLKSVSIEEAVEKLENAIDKYLMEGEEK
;
A
#
# COMPACT_ATOMS: atom_id res chain seq x y z
N VAL A 1 -9.48 10.72 -14.07
CA VAL A 1 -9.83 9.29 -14.06
C VAL A 1 -8.54 8.52 -13.87
N ASP A 2 -8.47 7.68 -12.83
CA ASP A 2 -7.18 7.10 -12.36
C ASP A 2 -6.69 5.94 -13.23
N ASN A 3 -7.62 5.09 -13.65
CA ASN A 3 -7.35 3.80 -14.27
C ASN A 3 -8.00 3.63 -15.66
N LEU A 4 -8.21 4.73 -16.41
CA LEU A 4 -8.92 4.70 -17.68
C LEU A 4 -8.33 3.70 -18.68
N ASP A 5 -7.00 3.67 -18.82
CA ASP A 5 -6.31 2.79 -19.77
C ASP A 5 -6.53 1.31 -19.43
N ASP A 6 -6.52 0.96 -18.13
CA ASP A 6 -6.73 -0.40 -17.68
C ASP A 6 -8.20 -0.84 -17.82
N VAL A 7 -9.12 0.06 -17.55
CA VAL A 7 -10.54 -0.16 -17.79
C VAL A 7 -10.80 -0.41 -19.28
N ILE A 8 -10.25 0.43 -20.18
CA ILE A 8 -10.36 0.27 -21.63
C ILE A 8 -9.76 -1.05 -22.11
N LYS A 9 -8.56 -1.43 -21.63
CA LYS A 9 -7.90 -2.69 -21.99
C LYS A 9 -8.71 -3.92 -21.60
N THR A 10 -9.45 -3.86 -20.50
CA THR A 10 -10.23 -4.98 -19.97
C THR A 10 -11.70 -4.99 -20.44
N THR A 11 -12.12 -3.98 -21.20
CA THR A 11 -13.47 -3.86 -21.78
C THR A 11 -13.50 -4.44 -23.20
N GLU A 12 -14.60 -5.09 -23.56
CA GLU A 12 -14.85 -5.61 -24.93
C GLU A 12 -14.72 -4.48 -25.97
N GLU A 13 -14.19 -4.81 -27.15
CA GLU A 13 -13.79 -3.81 -28.18
C GLU A 13 -14.95 -2.91 -28.61
N ASP A 14 -16.13 -3.46 -28.80
CA ASP A 14 -17.37 -2.75 -29.19
C ASP A 14 -17.91 -1.85 -28.08
N LYS A 15 -17.56 -2.10 -26.82
CA LYS A 15 -18.02 -1.35 -25.65
C LYS A 15 -17.04 -0.25 -25.19
N LYS A 16 -15.79 -0.26 -25.66
CA LYS A 16 -14.78 0.75 -25.31
C LYS A 16 -15.24 2.19 -25.55
N PRO A 17 -15.84 2.56 -26.70
CA PRO A 17 -16.33 3.92 -26.90
C PRO A 17 -17.49 4.29 -25.96
N LEU A 18 -18.33 3.32 -25.61
CA LEU A 18 -19.48 3.54 -24.74
C LEU A 18 -19.07 3.86 -23.31
N ILE A 19 -18.08 3.16 -22.76
CA ILE A 19 -17.59 3.42 -21.40
C ILE A 19 -16.92 4.80 -21.33
N ILE A 20 -16.14 5.19 -22.34
CA ILE A 20 -15.54 6.53 -22.40
C ILE A 20 -16.63 7.62 -22.42
N ALA A 21 -17.64 7.45 -23.27
CA ALA A 21 -18.75 8.39 -23.36
C ALA A 21 -19.55 8.48 -22.05
N GLU A 22 -19.73 7.37 -21.35
CA GLU A 22 -20.44 7.34 -20.07
C GLU A 22 -19.65 8.04 -18.95
N ILE A 23 -18.33 7.85 -18.90
CA ILE A 23 -17.45 8.57 -17.98
C ILE A 23 -17.53 10.07 -18.24
N GLU A 24 -17.41 10.48 -19.51
CA GLU A 24 -17.50 11.88 -19.90
C GLU A 24 -18.87 12.48 -19.58
N ARG A 25 -19.94 11.72 -19.80
CA ARG A 25 -21.29 12.13 -19.46
C ARG A 25 -21.44 12.42 -17.97
N ASN A 26 -20.94 11.52 -17.11
CA ASN A 26 -20.99 11.68 -15.66
C ASN A 26 -20.22 12.95 -15.22
N ILE A 27 -19.00 13.14 -15.72
CA ILE A 27 -18.19 14.31 -15.39
C ILE A 27 -18.83 15.60 -15.88
N ASN A 28 -19.38 15.62 -17.10
CA ASN A 28 -20.09 16.79 -17.65
C ASN A 28 -21.35 17.13 -16.83
N SER A 29 -22.17 16.12 -16.50
CA SER A 29 -23.38 16.31 -15.70
C SER A 29 -23.04 16.86 -14.31
N TYR A 30 -21.99 16.35 -13.68
CA TYR A 30 -21.51 16.86 -12.41
C TYR A 30 -21.02 18.32 -12.52
N ALA A 31 -20.23 18.65 -13.53
CA ALA A 31 -19.79 20.02 -13.76
C ALA A 31 -20.95 20.98 -13.97
N GLN A 32 -22.00 20.57 -14.72
CA GLN A 32 -23.21 21.35 -14.93
C GLN A 32 -24.00 21.58 -13.63
N SER A 33 -24.11 20.53 -12.77
CA SER A 33 -24.82 20.66 -11.49
C SER A 33 -24.15 21.67 -10.54
N LEU A 34 -22.85 21.91 -10.71
CA LEU A 34 -22.06 22.86 -9.95
C LEU A 34 -21.91 24.24 -10.62
N ASN A 35 -22.56 24.46 -11.78
CA ASN A 35 -22.30 25.61 -12.64
C ASN A 35 -20.80 25.85 -12.88
N ALA A 36 -20.03 24.76 -13.05
CA ALA A 36 -18.61 24.80 -13.25
C ALA A 36 -18.24 24.98 -14.73
N MET A 37 -17.15 25.68 -14.98
CA MET A 37 -16.48 25.66 -16.28
C MET A 37 -15.61 24.39 -16.32
N LEU A 38 -15.84 23.50 -17.29
CA LEU A 38 -15.11 22.27 -17.49
C LEU A 38 -14.22 22.33 -18.72
N LYS A 39 -12.98 21.87 -18.60
CA LYS A 39 -12.06 21.69 -19.73
C LYS A 39 -11.35 20.34 -19.59
N LYS A 40 -11.44 19.53 -20.64
CA LYS A 40 -10.60 18.32 -20.79
C LYS A 40 -9.25 18.74 -21.38
N TYR A 41 -8.14 18.31 -20.77
CA TYR A 41 -6.77 18.63 -21.21
C TYR A 41 -5.89 17.40 -21.42
N GLY A 42 -6.44 16.21 -21.27
CA GLY A 42 -5.79 14.92 -21.56
C GLY A 42 -6.83 13.81 -21.70
N SER A 43 -6.42 12.59 -22.04
CA SER A 43 -7.32 11.45 -22.23
C SER A 43 -8.19 11.18 -20.99
N SER A 44 -7.59 11.27 -19.79
CA SER A 44 -8.23 11.01 -18.51
C SER A 44 -8.24 12.21 -17.56
N LYS A 45 -7.87 13.42 -18.05
CA LYS A 45 -7.61 14.59 -17.20
C LYS A 45 -8.56 15.74 -17.52
N TYR A 46 -9.16 16.28 -16.46
CA TYR A 46 -10.12 17.38 -16.53
C TYR A 46 -9.76 18.47 -15.54
N ILE A 47 -10.07 19.71 -15.86
CA ILE A 47 -9.96 20.85 -14.96
C ILE A 47 -11.35 21.51 -14.86
N LEU A 48 -11.75 21.84 -13.64
CA LEU A 48 -12.98 22.51 -13.33
C LEU A 48 -12.69 23.82 -12.60
N SER A 49 -13.36 24.90 -13.05
CA SER A 49 -13.38 26.16 -12.31
C SER A 49 -14.78 26.35 -11.71
N ILE A 50 -14.85 26.44 -10.38
CA ILE A 50 -16.10 26.37 -9.60
C ILE A 50 -16.13 27.51 -8.59
N GLN A 51 -17.33 28.07 -8.35
CA GLN A 51 -17.52 29.03 -7.27
C GLN A 51 -17.45 28.33 -5.90
N ASP A 52 -16.78 28.93 -4.93
CA ASP A 52 -16.52 28.35 -3.60
C ASP A 52 -17.78 27.87 -2.86
N LYS A 53 -18.91 28.59 -3.02
CA LYS A 53 -20.20 28.20 -2.42
C LYS A 53 -20.70 26.81 -2.83
N TYR A 54 -20.34 26.33 -4.03
CA TYR A 54 -20.71 24.98 -4.50
C TYR A 54 -19.77 23.94 -3.92
N ILE A 55 -18.49 24.25 -3.79
CA ILE A 55 -17.49 23.36 -3.15
C ILE A 55 -17.87 23.06 -1.71
N GLN A 56 -18.35 24.04 -0.95
CA GLN A 56 -18.80 23.80 0.43
C GLN A 56 -19.92 22.76 0.50
N LYS A 57 -20.89 22.81 -0.41
CA LYS A 57 -21.96 21.82 -0.50
C LYS A 57 -21.45 20.43 -0.90
N GLU A 58 -20.48 20.37 -1.80
CA GLU A 58 -19.87 19.10 -2.20
C GLU A 58 -19.05 18.47 -1.07
N MET A 59 -18.38 19.26 -0.25
CA MET A 59 -17.70 18.77 0.95
C MET A 59 -18.67 18.11 1.93
N GLU A 60 -19.89 18.67 2.09
CA GLU A 60 -20.94 18.06 2.91
C GLU A 60 -21.45 16.73 2.33
N LYS A 61 -21.55 16.63 0.98
CA LYS A 61 -21.95 15.42 0.25
C LYS A 61 -20.81 14.43 0.05
N LYS A 62 -19.61 14.75 0.53
CA LYS A 62 -18.38 13.95 0.36
C LYS A 62 -18.04 13.64 -1.12
N PHE A 63 -18.42 14.53 -2.05
CA PHE A 63 -18.16 14.37 -3.49
C PHE A 63 -18.79 13.11 -4.10
N ASP A 64 -20.12 13.06 -4.17
CA ASP A 64 -20.91 11.93 -4.65
C ASP A 64 -20.63 11.49 -6.09
N ILE A 65 -19.94 12.31 -6.89
CA ILE A 65 -19.43 11.92 -8.21
C ILE A 65 -18.48 10.70 -8.11
N LEU A 66 -17.73 10.56 -7.02
CA LEU A 66 -16.84 9.41 -6.83
C LEU A 66 -17.62 8.10 -6.86
N ASP A 67 -18.79 8.06 -6.23
CA ASP A 67 -19.68 6.91 -6.28
C ASP A 67 -20.32 6.73 -7.65
N SER A 68 -20.81 7.82 -8.24
CA SER A 68 -21.46 7.79 -9.55
C SER A 68 -20.56 7.23 -10.65
N VAL A 69 -19.27 7.57 -10.62
CA VAL A 69 -18.29 7.07 -11.60
C VAL A 69 -17.97 5.59 -11.35
N ARG A 70 -17.95 5.12 -10.11
CA ARG A 70 -17.74 3.71 -9.76
C ARG A 70 -18.91 2.81 -10.20
N GLU A 71 -20.12 3.34 -10.20
CA GLU A 71 -21.32 2.60 -10.61
C GLU A 71 -21.40 2.38 -12.13
N ILE A 72 -20.50 3.00 -12.91
CA ILE A 72 -20.44 2.80 -14.38
C ILE A 72 -20.13 1.33 -14.68
N ASN A 73 -21.09 0.65 -15.29
CA ASN A 73 -20.95 -0.73 -15.74
C ASN A 73 -21.44 -0.84 -17.20
N MET A 74 -20.50 -0.84 -18.11
CA MET A 74 -20.70 -1.04 -19.55
C MET A 74 -20.04 -2.34 -20.02
N GLY A 75 -19.93 -3.36 -19.12
CA GLY A 75 -19.23 -4.59 -19.39
C GLY A 75 -17.71 -4.49 -19.11
N ASN A 76 -17.29 -3.45 -18.41
CA ASN A 76 -15.93 -3.32 -17.91
C ASN A 76 -15.67 -4.29 -16.75
N LYS A 77 -14.53 -4.96 -16.78
CA LYS A 77 -14.11 -5.87 -15.70
C LYS A 77 -13.54 -5.11 -14.49
N LEU A 78 -13.01 -3.92 -14.71
CA LEU A 78 -12.45 -3.06 -13.68
C LEU A 78 -13.38 -1.88 -13.39
N THR A 79 -13.55 -1.56 -12.12
CA THR A 79 -14.30 -0.38 -11.68
C THR A 79 -13.58 0.90 -12.10
N VAL A 80 -14.31 1.87 -12.65
CA VAL A 80 -13.76 3.19 -12.96
C VAL A 80 -13.55 3.96 -11.65
N THR A 81 -12.38 4.59 -11.47
CA THR A 81 -12.07 5.40 -10.31
C THR A 81 -11.65 6.81 -10.66
N LEU A 82 -11.90 7.75 -9.75
CA LEU A 82 -11.67 9.17 -9.97
C LEU A 82 -10.95 9.80 -8.78
N SER A 83 -9.83 10.47 -9.04
CA SER A 83 -9.16 11.30 -8.03
C SER A 83 -9.39 12.78 -8.30
N ILE A 84 -9.79 13.52 -7.28
CA ILE A 84 -10.12 14.95 -7.38
C ILE A 84 -9.21 15.73 -6.44
N GLY A 85 -8.45 16.68 -6.99
CA GLY A 85 -7.72 17.67 -6.20
C GLY A 85 -8.43 19.02 -6.28
N ILE A 86 -8.76 19.62 -5.15
CA ILE A 86 -9.44 20.89 -5.03
C ILE A 86 -8.54 21.90 -4.33
N GLY A 87 -8.31 23.05 -4.98
CA GLY A 87 -7.63 24.19 -4.39
C GLY A 87 -8.60 25.34 -4.15
N ARG A 88 -8.60 25.88 -2.92
CA ARG A 88 -9.47 27.00 -2.54
C ARG A 88 -8.80 27.96 -1.55
N GLY A 89 -9.34 29.14 -1.43
CA GLY A 89 -8.89 30.14 -0.43
C GLY A 89 -7.55 30.81 -0.75
N GLY A 90 -7.00 30.60 -1.94
CA GLY A 90 -5.83 31.32 -2.43
C GLY A 90 -6.20 32.75 -2.89
N ASN A 91 -5.20 33.63 -2.88
CA ASN A 91 -5.37 35.03 -3.28
C ASN A 91 -5.53 35.21 -4.79
N THR A 92 -5.10 34.22 -5.57
CA THR A 92 -5.13 34.23 -7.04
C THR A 92 -5.66 32.89 -7.60
N PRO A 93 -6.21 32.89 -8.83
CA PRO A 93 -6.57 31.65 -9.50
C PRO A 93 -5.39 30.69 -9.68
N LEU A 94 -4.19 31.22 -9.89
CA LEU A 94 -2.96 30.41 -10.05
C LEU A 94 -2.59 29.70 -8.74
N GLU A 95 -2.72 30.38 -7.62
CA GLU A 95 -2.49 29.79 -6.30
C GLU A 95 -3.49 28.65 -6.01
N ASN A 96 -4.78 28.87 -6.32
CA ASN A 96 -5.78 27.80 -6.21
C ASN A 96 -5.49 26.63 -7.16
N GLN A 97 -4.98 26.90 -8.36
CA GLN A 97 -4.54 25.84 -9.27
C GLN A 97 -3.37 25.03 -8.70
N SER A 98 -2.38 25.69 -8.09
CA SER A 98 -1.26 25.04 -7.41
C SER A 98 -1.75 24.18 -6.25
N TYR A 99 -2.68 24.68 -5.44
CA TYR A 99 -3.31 23.90 -4.37
C TYR A 99 -4.06 22.68 -4.91
N ALA A 100 -4.81 22.84 -6.00
CA ALA A 100 -5.54 21.75 -6.63
C ALA A 100 -4.58 20.68 -7.19
N ALA A 101 -3.47 21.09 -7.82
CA ALA A 101 -2.46 20.18 -8.32
C ALA A 101 -1.81 19.38 -7.18
N SER A 102 -1.37 20.04 -6.12
CA SER A 102 -0.82 19.40 -4.92
C SER A 102 -1.84 18.46 -4.25
N ALA A 103 -3.09 18.88 -4.12
CA ALA A 103 -4.15 18.03 -3.56
C ALA A 103 -4.42 16.80 -4.43
N LYS A 104 -4.38 16.93 -5.77
CA LYS A 104 -4.53 15.78 -6.69
C LYS A 104 -3.37 14.79 -6.54
N GLU A 105 -2.12 15.26 -6.46
CA GLU A 105 -0.98 14.38 -6.25
C GLU A 105 -1.08 13.65 -4.89
N LEU A 106 -1.57 14.32 -3.85
CA LEU A 106 -1.87 13.68 -2.56
C LEU A 106 -2.96 12.61 -2.70
N ALA A 107 -4.06 12.89 -3.42
CA ALA A 107 -5.10 11.91 -3.69
C ALA A 107 -4.54 10.67 -4.38
N LEU A 108 -3.75 10.87 -5.44
CA LEU A 108 -3.10 9.77 -6.18
C LEU A 108 -2.06 9.04 -5.34
N GLY A 109 -1.22 9.76 -4.57
CA GLY A 109 -0.21 9.18 -3.68
C GLY A 109 -0.80 8.31 -2.57
N ARG A 110 -2.05 8.60 -2.14
CA ARG A 110 -2.80 7.80 -1.15
C ARG A 110 -3.59 6.63 -1.77
N GLY A 111 -3.40 6.36 -3.04
CA GLY A 111 -4.07 5.26 -3.73
C GLY A 111 -5.11 5.70 -4.77
N GLY A 112 -5.45 6.97 -4.84
CA GLY A 112 -6.49 7.50 -5.74
C GLY A 112 -7.90 7.31 -5.20
N ASP A 113 -8.90 7.49 -6.09
CA ASP A 113 -10.33 7.25 -5.82
C ASP A 113 -10.88 8.03 -4.62
N GLN A 114 -10.47 9.28 -4.50
CA GLN A 114 -10.82 10.18 -3.41
C GLN A 114 -10.76 11.64 -3.85
N ALA A 115 -11.39 12.51 -3.07
CA ALA A 115 -11.25 13.96 -3.22
C ALA A 115 -10.38 14.52 -2.07
N VAL A 116 -9.44 15.37 -2.42
CA VAL A 116 -8.60 16.10 -1.46
C VAL A 116 -8.81 17.58 -1.67
N VAL A 117 -9.13 18.31 -0.61
CA VAL A 117 -9.28 19.76 -0.62
C VAL A 117 -8.10 20.40 0.10
N LYS A 118 -7.38 21.28 -0.58
CA LYS A 118 -6.31 22.09 -0.01
C LYS A 118 -6.73 23.55 0.07
N SER A 119 -6.58 24.16 1.24
CA SER A 119 -6.85 25.58 1.50
C SER A 119 -5.72 26.16 2.35
N GLY A 120 -4.72 26.76 1.68
CA GLY A 120 -3.46 27.11 2.33
C GLY A 120 -2.74 25.88 2.87
N GLU A 121 -2.42 25.87 4.16
CA GLU A 121 -1.81 24.73 4.84
C GLU A 121 -2.84 23.65 5.28
N ARG A 122 -4.13 23.94 5.17
CA ARG A 122 -5.19 22.99 5.60
C ARG A 122 -5.51 22.00 4.51
N LEU A 123 -5.52 20.72 4.87
CA LEU A 123 -5.92 19.59 4.01
C LEU A 123 -7.16 18.92 4.58
N ALA A 124 -8.12 18.60 3.71
CA ALA A 124 -9.27 17.78 4.05
C ALA A 124 -9.39 16.65 3.02
N PHE A 125 -9.58 15.44 3.51
CA PHE A 125 -9.67 14.22 2.70
C PHE A 125 -11.12 13.70 2.72
N TYR A 126 -11.64 13.39 1.55
CA TYR A 126 -12.99 12.85 1.34
C TYR A 126 -12.86 11.52 0.62
N GLU A 127 -12.85 10.47 1.40
CA GLU A 127 -12.90 9.10 0.90
C GLU A 127 -14.37 8.65 0.85
N VAL A 128 -14.70 7.91 -0.19
CA VAL A 128 -16.03 7.29 -0.23
C VAL A 128 -16.08 6.21 0.83
N GLU A 129 -17.12 6.21 1.64
CA GLU A 129 -17.48 5.04 2.44
C GLU A 129 -17.82 3.90 1.47
N LYS A 130 -16.83 3.07 1.15
CA LYS A 130 -17.01 1.97 0.22
C LYS A 130 -18.06 0.99 0.76
N LYS A 131 -18.92 0.49 -0.10
CA LYS A 131 -19.70 -0.75 0.09
C LYS A 131 -18.77 -1.99 0.10
N THR A 132 -17.58 -1.84 0.67
CA THR A 132 -16.49 -2.84 0.68
C THR A 132 -16.85 -4.06 1.50
N LYS A 133 -17.64 -3.90 2.57
CA LYS A 133 -18.15 -5.05 3.36
C LYS A 133 -18.97 -6.02 2.51
N VAL A 134 -19.73 -5.52 1.53
CA VAL A 134 -20.49 -6.38 0.61
C VAL A 134 -19.52 -7.14 -0.30
N ARG A 135 -18.50 -6.46 -0.83
CA ARG A 135 -17.48 -7.10 -1.68
C ARG A 135 -16.66 -8.12 -0.89
N ALA A 136 -16.16 -7.75 0.30
CA ALA A 136 -15.43 -8.67 1.19
C ALA A 136 -16.26 -9.93 1.51
N ARG A 137 -17.57 -9.77 1.79
CA ARG A 137 -18.49 -10.86 2.03
C ARG A 137 -18.64 -11.79 0.81
N VAL A 138 -18.86 -11.24 -0.39
CA VAL A 138 -19.00 -12.03 -1.62
C VAL A 138 -17.71 -12.82 -1.89
N ILE A 139 -16.57 -12.15 -1.79
CA ILE A 139 -15.24 -12.78 -1.97
C ILE A 139 -15.00 -13.86 -0.93
N ALA A 140 -15.34 -13.61 0.34
CA ALA A 140 -15.17 -14.57 1.43
C ALA A 140 -15.98 -15.85 1.18
N HIS A 141 -17.25 -15.74 0.76
CA HIS A 141 -18.07 -16.89 0.43
C HIS A 141 -17.52 -17.67 -0.80
N ALA A 142 -17.14 -16.95 -1.87
CA ALA A 142 -16.54 -17.59 -3.05
C ALA A 142 -15.23 -18.32 -2.70
N LEU A 143 -14.40 -17.74 -1.80
CA LEU A 143 -13.19 -18.40 -1.32
C LEU A 143 -13.51 -19.65 -0.51
N VAL A 144 -14.51 -19.62 0.37
CA VAL A 144 -14.95 -20.79 1.14
C VAL A 144 -15.43 -21.92 0.21
N ASP A 145 -16.18 -21.61 -0.85
CA ASP A 145 -16.63 -22.58 -1.82
C ASP A 145 -15.44 -23.25 -2.52
N LEU A 146 -14.47 -22.46 -3.01
CA LEU A 146 -13.23 -22.96 -3.63
C LEU A 146 -12.41 -23.83 -2.67
N ILE A 147 -12.28 -23.44 -1.40
CA ILE A 147 -11.60 -24.23 -0.36
C ILE A 147 -12.34 -25.56 -0.13
N ASN A 148 -13.67 -25.55 -0.05
CA ASN A 148 -14.47 -26.76 0.14
C ASN A 148 -14.37 -27.73 -1.04
N GLU A 149 -14.24 -27.23 -2.25
CA GLU A 149 -14.03 -28.01 -3.48
C GLU A 149 -12.58 -28.48 -3.66
N SER A 150 -11.69 -28.18 -2.74
CA SER A 150 -10.27 -28.53 -2.84
C SER A 150 -9.89 -29.55 -1.76
N ASN A 151 -8.93 -30.42 -2.09
CA ASN A 151 -8.41 -31.42 -1.17
C ASN A 151 -7.42 -30.82 -0.19
N LYS A 152 -6.50 -29.99 -0.71
CA LYS A 152 -5.44 -29.33 0.06
C LYS A 152 -5.37 -27.85 -0.27
N VAL A 153 -5.03 -27.05 0.72
CA VAL A 153 -4.84 -25.61 0.59
C VAL A 153 -3.39 -25.26 0.84
N PHE A 154 -2.79 -24.55 -0.10
CA PHE A 154 -1.47 -23.98 0.02
C PHE A 154 -1.59 -22.46 0.06
N ILE A 155 -0.82 -21.82 0.92
CA ILE A 155 -0.77 -20.35 1.05
C ILE A 155 0.67 -19.94 0.81
N MET A 156 0.88 -18.94 -0.03
CA MET A 156 2.21 -18.44 -0.36
C MET A 156 2.16 -16.91 -0.52
N GLY A 157 3.21 -16.24 -0.15
CA GLY A 157 3.34 -14.80 -0.29
C GLY A 157 4.45 -14.37 -1.23
N HIS A 158 5.01 -13.19 -0.95
CA HIS A 158 6.11 -12.65 -1.74
C HIS A 158 7.48 -13.10 -1.23
N VAL A 159 8.47 -13.07 -2.11
CA VAL A 159 9.87 -13.25 -1.75
C VAL A 159 10.27 -12.21 -0.69
N ASN A 160 11.09 -12.61 0.30
CA ASN A 160 11.40 -11.78 1.47
C ASN A 160 10.16 -11.35 2.26
N ALA A 161 9.29 -12.31 2.58
CA ALA A 161 8.05 -12.09 3.30
C ALA A 161 8.24 -11.12 4.48
N ASP A 162 7.33 -10.17 4.61
CA ASP A 162 7.22 -9.30 5.77
C ASP A 162 6.11 -9.76 6.72
N ILE A 163 5.83 -8.95 7.73
CA ILE A 163 4.85 -9.33 8.75
C ILE A 163 3.41 -9.21 8.25
N ASP A 164 3.13 -8.41 7.19
CA ASP A 164 1.79 -8.38 6.58
C ASP A 164 1.54 -9.65 5.74
N CYS A 165 2.52 -10.04 4.96
CA CYS A 165 2.51 -11.30 4.23
C CYS A 165 2.33 -12.50 5.17
N LEU A 166 3.13 -12.61 6.24
CA LEU A 166 3.03 -13.69 7.21
C LEU A 166 1.70 -13.66 7.98
N GLY A 167 1.28 -12.48 8.45
CA GLY A 167 0.03 -12.30 9.21
C GLY A 167 -1.20 -12.67 8.40
N SER A 168 -1.26 -12.24 7.15
CA SER A 168 -2.34 -12.59 6.23
C SER A 168 -2.35 -14.10 5.92
N ALA A 169 -1.18 -14.72 5.73
CA ALA A 169 -1.07 -16.18 5.54
C ALA A 169 -1.56 -16.96 6.76
N VAL A 170 -1.17 -16.54 7.97
CA VAL A 170 -1.63 -17.16 9.24
C VAL A 170 -3.14 -16.98 9.41
N GLY A 171 -3.70 -15.81 9.09
CA GLY A 171 -5.15 -15.57 9.17
C GLY A 171 -5.96 -16.48 8.25
N ILE A 172 -5.53 -16.65 6.99
CA ILE A 172 -6.15 -17.61 6.05
C ILE A 172 -5.98 -19.05 6.56
N TYR A 173 -4.76 -19.43 6.97
CA TYR A 173 -4.48 -20.76 7.52
C TYR A 173 -5.43 -21.12 8.67
N SER A 174 -5.55 -20.26 9.67
CA SER A 174 -6.42 -20.47 10.83
C SER A 174 -7.86 -20.69 10.43
N THR A 175 -8.35 -19.93 9.45
CA THR A 175 -9.72 -20.05 8.95
C THR A 175 -9.92 -21.35 8.16
N VAL A 176 -8.97 -21.75 7.32
CA VAL A 176 -9.00 -23.02 6.57
C VAL A 176 -9.01 -24.21 7.53
N LYS A 177 -8.27 -24.14 8.64
CA LYS A 177 -8.32 -25.17 9.71
C LYS A 177 -9.68 -25.27 10.36
N LEU A 178 -10.40 -24.15 10.56
CA LEU A 178 -11.79 -24.18 11.05
C LEU A 178 -12.76 -24.84 10.06
N LEU A 179 -12.44 -24.82 8.78
CA LEU A 179 -13.18 -25.53 7.72
C LEU A 179 -12.79 -27.04 7.63
N ASN A 180 -11.94 -27.53 8.54
CA ASN A 180 -11.42 -28.91 8.58
C ASN A 180 -10.68 -29.34 7.29
N LYS A 181 -9.97 -28.41 6.65
CA LYS A 181 -9.15 -28.70 5.46
C LYS A 181 -7.67 -28.81 5.82
N GLU A 182 -6.98 -29.66 5.07
CA GLU A 182 -5.51 -29.75 5.11
C GLU A 182 -4.92 -28.46 4.51
N CYS A 183 -4.02 -27.81 5.27
CA CYS A 183 -3.50 -26.49 4.87
C CYS A 183 -2.03 -26.33 5.25
N TYR A 184 -1.25 -25.72 4.35
CA TYR A 184 0.17 -25.45 4.52
C TYR A 184 0.48 -24.01 4.10
N ILE A 185 1.46 -23.41 4.80
CA ILE A 185 2.05 -22.11 4.43
C ILE A 185 3.41 -22.39 3.81
N ILE A 186 3.61 -21.96 2.57
CA ILE A 186 4.89 -22.10 1.85
C ILE A 186 5.76 -20.92 2.22
N LEU A 187 6.99 -21.22 2.65
CA LEU A 187 7.96 -20.22 3.07
C LEU A 187 9.38 -20.75 2.87
N ASP A 188 10.11 -20.22 1.88
CA ASP A 188 11.45 -20.70 1.53
C ASP A 188 12.57 -20.10 2.42
N GLY A 189 12.27 -19.05 3.18
CA GLY A 189 13.23 -18.43 4.08
C GLY A 189 12.60 -17.65 5.23
N ILE A 190 13.32 -17.52 6.32
CA ILE A 190 12.94 -16.69 7.47
C ILE A 190 13.93 -15.53 7.56
N ASN A 191 13.49 -14.35 7.21
CA ASN A 191 14.25 -13.11 7.36
C ASN A 191 14.03 -12.46 8.73
N ASN A 192 14.78 -11.40 9.02
CA ASN A 192 14.72 -10.72 10.31
C ASN A 192 13.35 -10.08 10.60
N SER A 193 12.60 -9.68 9.56
CA SER A 193 11.29 -9.02 9.71
C SER A 193 10.24 -9.96 10.29
N ILE A 194 10.24 -11.23 9.88
CA ILE A 194 9.25 -12.22 10.33
C ILE A 194 9.75 -13.13 11.44
N LYS A 195 11.06 -13.15 11.70
CA LYS A 195 11.69 -14.07 12.66
C LYS A 195 11.03 -14.06 14.05
N PRO A 196 10.76 -12.90 14.69
CA PRO A 196 10.14 -12.88 16.02
C PRO A 196 8.76 -13.54 16.06
N MET A 197 7.93 -13.31 15.04
CA MET A 197 6.60 -13.95 14.95
C MET A 197 6.74 -15.44 14.63
N MET A 198 7.65 -15.83 13.76
CA MET A 198 7.92 -17.23 13.43
C MET A 198 8.39 -18.05 14.65
N GLU A 199 9.24 -17.49 15.50
CA GLU A 199 9.66 -18.14 16.74
C GLU A 199 8.48 -18.40 17.68
N ARG A 200 7.57 -17.42 17.82
CA ARG A 200 6.34 -17.57 18.60
C ARG A 200 5.40 -18.62 18.00
N LEU A 201 5.15 -18.58 16.69
CA LEU A 201 4.29 -19.55 16.00
C LEU A 201 4.86 -20.97 16.13
N LYS A 202 6.15 -21.17 15.94
CA LYS A 202 6.81 -22.48 16.08
C LYS A 202 6.78 -23.03 17.51
N SER A 203 6.62 -22.20 18.53
CA SER A 203 6.45 -22.66 19.92
C SER A 203 5.08 -23.31 20.16
N GLU A 204 4.10 -23.02 19.31
CA GLU A 204 2.77 -23.63 19.35
C GLU A 204 2.80 -24.99 18.63
N LYS A 205 2.40 -26.05 19.31
CA LYS A 205 2.44 -27.44 18.80
C LYS A 205 1.72 -27.62 17.45
N GLU A 206 0.66 -26.84 17.22
CA GLU A 206 -0.17 -26.94 16.02
C GLU A 206 0.53 -26.44 14.76
N TYR A 207 1.55 -25.59 14.91
CA TYR A 207 2.33 -25.05 13.80
C TYR A 207 3.56 -25.88 13.41
N GLY A 208 3.81 -27.02 14.09
CA GLY A 208 5.00 -27.85 13.88
C GLY A 208 5.19 -28.33 12.43
N ASN A 209 4.10 -28.59 11.68
CA ASN A 209 4.12 -29.07 10.30
C ASN A 209 3.42 -28.12 9.33
N THR A 210 3.13 -26.89 9.76
CA THR A 210 2.36 -25.90 8.95
C THR A 210 3.20 -25.26 7.88
N PHE A 211 4.46 -24.94 8.23
CA PHE A 211 5.39 -24.25 7.32
C PHE A 211 6.19 -25.29 6.55
N ILE A 212 6.11 -25.22 5.23
CA ILE A 212 6.85 -26.09 4.32
C ILE A 212 7.61 -25.25 3.30
N ASP A 213 8.70 -25.78 2.77
CA ASP A 213 9.41 -25.20 1.65
C ASP A 213 8.71 -25.48 0.31
N SER A 214 9.06 -24.71 -0.71
CA SER A 214 8.50 -24.87 -2.06
C SER A 214 8.76 -26.27 -2.66
N PHE A 215 9.84 -26.94 -2.31
CA PHE A 215 10.12 -28.29 -2.82
C PHE A 215 9.11 -29.29 -2.28
N LYS A 216 8.85 -29.26 -0.97
CA LYS A 216 7.81 -30.09 -0.35
C LYS A 216 6.42 -29.74 -0.87
N ALA A 217 6.14 -28.45 -1.10
CA ALA A 217 4.88 -28.03 -1.68
C ALA A 217 4.69 -28.62 -3.08
N LEU A 218 5.72 -28.55 -3.93
CA LEU A 218 5.68 -29.12 -5.27
C LEU A 218 5.42 -30.63 -5.25
N ASP A 219 5.96 -31.38 -4.30
CA ASP A 219 5.72 -32.81 -4.18
C ASP A 219 4.30 -33.15 -3.67
N ASN A 220 3.68 -32.26 -2.91
CA ASN A 220 2.37 -32.47 -2.29
C ASN A 220 1.17 -31.88 -3.05
N ILE A 221 1.40 -31.01 -4.03
CA ILE A 221 0.36 -30.40 -4.85
C ILE A 221 -0.20 -31.45 -5.84
N ASP A 222 -1.51 -31.66 -5.79
CA ASP A 222 -2.29 -32.51 -6.69
C ASP A 222 -3.25 -31.66 -7.56
N GLU A 223 -4.06 -32.32 -8.39
CA GLU A 223 -4.97 -31.68 -9.35
C GLU A 223 -6.11 -30.88 -8.66
N ASP A 224 -6.49 -31.29 -7.45
CA ASP A 224 -7.56 -30.67 -6.66
C ASP A 224 -7.03 -29.71 -5.58
N SER A 225 -5.74 -29.46 -5.57
CA SER A 225 -5.12 -28.49 -4.67
C SER A 225 -5.41 -27.05 -5.10
N ILE A 226 -5.56 -26.17 -4.12
CA ILE A 226 -5.71 -24.71 -4.32
C ILE A 226 -4.50 -23.98 -3.74
N LEU A 227 -4.02 -22.98 -4.47
CA LEU A 227 -3.01 -22.03 -3.99
C LEU A 227 -3.67 -20.66 -3.74
N ILE A 228 -3.47 -20.12 -2.55
CA ILE A 228 -3.89 -18.77 -2.17
C ILE A 228 -2.64 -17.92 -2.05
N LEU A 229 -2.46 -16.98 -2.96
CA LEU A 229 -1.43 -15.97 -2.88
C LEU A 229 -1.93 -14.83 -1.99
N VAL A 230 -1.11 -14.45 -1.02
CA VAL A 230 -1.38 -13.33 -0.11
C VAL A 230 -0.28 -12.29 -0.24
N ASP A 231 -0.67 -11.03 -0.29
CA ASP A 231 0.23 -9.88 -0.32
C ASP A 231 1.16 -9.83 -1.55
N VAL A 232 0.76 -10.50 -2.61
CA VAL A 232 1.49 -10.51 -3.88
C VAL A 232 0.58 -10.87 -5.06
N HIS A 233 0.75 -10.16 -6.17
CA HIS A 233 0.11 -10.50 -7.45
C HIS A 233 1.06 -10.38 -8.64
N SER A 234 2.32 -10.00 -8.43
CA SER A 234 3.35 -9.83 -9.47
C SER A 234 4.22 -11.07 -9.59
N LYS A 235 4.51 -11.49 -10.83
CA LYS A 235 5.35 -12.65 -11.15
C LYS A 235 6.77 -12.50 -10.61
N GLY A 236 7.31 -11.26 -10.64
CA GLY A 236 8.67 -10.97 -10.22
C GLY A 236 8.86 -10.98 -8.69
N TYR A 237 7.77 -10.94 -7.92
CA TYR A 237 7.83 -10.82 -6.47
C TYR A 237 7.29 -12.05 -5.72
N VAL A 238 6.58 -12.95 -6.38
CA VAL A 238 6.09 -14.17 -5.73
C VAL A 238 7.26 -15.05 -5.27
N ASP A 239 7.12 -15.72 -4.14
CA ASP A 239 8.19 -16.50 -3.51
C ASP A 239 8.71 -17.62 -4.44
N ASN A 240 7.80 -18.38 -5.08
CA ASN A 240 8.18 -19.39 -6.07
C ASN A 240 7.17 -19.53 -7.22
N MET A 241 7.55 -19.09 -8.41
CA MET A 241 6.69 -19.12 -9.58
C MET A 241 6.34 -20.55 -10.06
N LYS A 242 7.21 -21.54 -9.83
CA LYS A 242 6.94 -22.94 -10.20
C LYS A 242 5.76 -23.52 -9.42
N VAL A 243 5.55 -23.09 -8.19
CA VAL A 243 4.39 -23.49 -7.39
C VAL A 243 3.11 -22.92 -8.00
N VAL A 244 3.14 -21.65 -8.44
CA VAL A 244 2.01 -21.00 -9.10
C VAL A 244 1.65 -21.73 -10.41
N GLU A 245 2.64 -22.07 -11.21
CA GLU A 245 2.44 -22.77 -12.50
C GLU A 245 1.93 -24.20 -12.35
N LYS A 246 2.17 -24.84 -11.21
CA LYS A 246 1.75 -26.23 -10.97
C LYS A 246 0.29 -26.36 -10.60
N VAL A 247 -0.29 -25.37 -9.92
CA VAL A 247 -1.67 -25.44 -9.44
C VAL A 247 -2.68 -25.08 -10.54
N LYS A 248 -3.84 -25.75 -10.54
CA LYS A 248 -4.96 -25.43 -11.43
C LYS A 248 -5.90 -24.39 -10.82
N LYS A 249 -5.99 -24.33 -9.48
CA LYS A 249 -6.87 -23.44 -8.75
C LYS A 249 -6.02 -22.38 -8.04
N LEU A 250 -6.06 -21.15 -8.52
CA LEU A 250 -5.30 -20.02 -7.99
C LEU A 250 -6.24 -18.93 -7.46
N VAL A 251 -5.94 -18.42 -6.28
CA VAL A 251 -6.59 -17.26 -5.67
C VAL A 251 -5.53 -16.21 -5.34
N ILE A 252 -5.85 -14.95 -5.51
CA ILE A 252 -4.97 -13.81 -5.19
C ILE A 252 -5.71 -12.86 -4.25
N ILE A 253 -5.07 -12.53 -3.11
CA ILE A 253 -5.55 -11.54 -2.14
C ILE A 253 -4.41 -10.56 -1.89
N ASP A 254 -4.56 -9.31 -2.31
CA ASP A 254 -3.47 -8.34 -2.28
C ASP A 254 -3.99 -6.90 -2.16
N HIS A 255 -3.21 -6.02 -1.54
CA HIS A 255 -3.52 -4.60 -1.42
C HIS A 255 -2.61 -3.70 -2.26
N HIS A 256 -1.65 -4.27 -2.97
CA HIS A 256 -0.74 -3.51 -3.81
C HIS A 256 -1.43 -3.03 -5.09
N ARG A 257 -0.91 -1.94 -5.68
CA ARG A 257 -1.36 -1.47 -6.99
C ARG A 257 -1.05 -2.52 -8.05
N LYS A 258 -2.01 -2.72 -8.95
CA LYS A 258 -1.86 -3.70 -10.03
C LYS A 258 -0.63 -3.39 -10.89
N SER A 259 0.29 -4.34 -10.95
CA SER A 259 1.50 -4.24 -11.76
C SER A 259 1.27 -4.73 -13.20
N THR A 260 2.17 -4.35 -14.10
CA THR A 260 2.12 -4.77 -15.51
C THR A 260 2.46 -6.25 -15.70
N ASP A 261 3.19 -6.85 -14.74
CA ASP A 261 3.59 -8.26 -14.70
C ASP A 261 2.70 -9.12 -13.79
N SER A 262 1.45 -8.71 -13.60
CA SER A 262 0.49 -9.44 -12.78
C SER A 262 0.34 -10.89 -13.21
N ILE A 263 0.17 -11.77 -12.21
CA ILE A 263 -0.15 -13.17 -12.42
C ILE A 263 -1.58 -13.27 -12.95
N GLU A 264 -1.74 -14.00 -14.05
CA GLU A 264 -3.03 -14.19 -14.74
C GLU A 264 -3.62 -15.55 -14.45
N GLY A 265 -4.91 -15.74 -14.77
CA GLY A 265 -5.58 -17.05 -14.65
C GLY A 265 -6.08 -17.39 -13.25
N ALA A 266 -6.04 -16.48 -12.29
CA ALA A 266 -6.65 -16.71 -10.98
C ALA A 266 -8.17 -16.87 -11.09
N LEU A 267 -8.72 -17.91 -10.42
CA LEU A 267 -10.16 -18.16 -10.32
C LEU A 267 -10.85 -17.06 -9.48
N LEU A 268 -10.15 -16.56 -8.48
CA LEU A 268 -10.60 -15.47 -7.64
C LEU A 268 -9.45 -14.49 -7.43
N SER A 269 -9.71 -13.20 -7.67
CA SER A 269 -8.73 -12.14 -7.46
C SER A 269 -9.37 -11.03 -6.64
N TYR A 270 -8.86 -10.80 -5.45
CA TYR A 270 -9.24 -9.72 -4.55
C TYR A 270 -8.06 -8.78 -4.35
N ILE A 271 -7.88 -7.89 -5.31
CA ILE A 271 -6.86 -6.84 -5.26
C ILE A 271 -7.56 -5.54 -4.89
N GLU A 272 -7.19 -4.95 -3.75
CA GLU A 272 -7.82 -3.75 -3.19
C GLU A 272 -6.78 -2.73 -2.72
N PRO A 273 -6.26 -1.88 -3.62
CA PRO A 273 -5.18 -0.93 -3.30
C PRO A 273 -5.52 0.13 -2.24
N TYR A 274 -6.80 0.19 -1.86
CA TYR A 274 -7.26 1.14 -0.84
C TYR A 274 -7.32 0.54 0.57
N ALA A 275 -7.11 -0.75 0.70
CA ALA A 275 -6.87 -1.36 2.00
C ALA A 275 -5.50 -0.94 2.51
N SER A 276 -5.36 -0.82 3.82
CA SER A 276 -4.09 -0.46 4.44
C SER A 276 -3.06 -1.57 4.28
N SER A 277 -3.51 -2.83 4.30
CA SER A 277 -2.69 -4.03 4.28
C SER A 277 -3.50 -5.25 3.80
N THR A 278 -2.84 -6.31 3.40
CA THR A 278 -3.49 -7.59 3.10
C THR A 278 -4.07 -8.23 4.37
N SER A 279 -3.44 -8.02 5.52
CA SER A 279 -3.99 -8.44 6.83
C SER A 279 -5.32 -7.76 7.17
N GLU A 280 -5.53 -6.50 6.76
CA GLU A 280 -6.84 -5.84 6.85
C GLU A 280 -7.89 -6.58 6.01
N LEU A 281 -7.57 -6.87 4.74
CA LEU A 281 -8.47 -7.60 3.84
C LEU A 281 -8.84 -8.98 4.37
N VAL A 282 -7.85 -9.74 4.81
CA VAL A 282 -8.05 -11.08 5.41
C VAL A 282 -8.90 -10.98 6.68
N THR A 283 -8.64 -9.99 7.54
CA THR A 283 -9.42 -9.76 8.76
C THR A 283 -10.89 -9.47 8.45
N GLU A 284 -11.17 -8.69 7.41
CA GLU A 284 -12.54 -8.45 6.96
C GLU A 284 -13.19 -9.73 6.43
N MET A 285 -12.47 -10.51 5.62
CA MET A 285 -12.99 -11.75 5.04
C MET A 285 -13.30 -12.80 6.09
N ILE A 286 -12.45 -12.99 7.09
CA ILE A 286 -12.63 -13.96 8.19
C ILE A 286 -14.00 -13.79 8.87
N GLN A 287 -14.51 -12.57 8.98
CA GLN A 287 -15.82 -12.30 9.58
C GLN A 287 -16.99 -12.94 8.80
N TYR A 288 -16.78 -13.30 7.54
CA TYR A 288 -17.78 -13.87 6.64
C TYR A 288 -17.48 -15.29 6.19
N MET A 289 -16.24 -15.77 6.37
CA MET A 289 -15.83 -17.13 5.97
C MET A 289 -16.39 -18.20 6.89
N VAL A 290 -16.60 -17.86 8.16
CA VAL A 290 -17.15 -18.79 9.17
C VAL A 290 -18.15 -18.05 10.06
N GLU A 291 -19.19 -18.76 10.52
CA GLU A 291 -20.26 -18.14 11.37
C GLU A 291 -19.72 -17.55 12.68
N LYS A 292 -18.74 -18.20 13.29
CA LYS A 292 -18.11 -17.78 14.54
C LYS A 292 -16.58 -17.85 14.40
N PRO A 293 -15.97 -16.76 13.93
CA PRO A 293 -14.52 -16.70 13.84
C PRO A 293 -13.85 -16.95 15.19
N LYS A 294 -12.96 -17.93 15.24
CA LYS A 294 -12.17 -18.24 16.42
C LYS A 294 -10.71 -18.26 16.01
N LEU A 295 -10.03 -17.19 16.26
CA LEU A 295 -8.58 -17.12 16.13
C LEU A 295 -7.97 -17.28 17.52
N LYS A 296 -6.79 -17.89 17.58
CA LYS A 296 -5.94 -17.80 18.77
C LYS A 296 -5.40 -16.39 18.91
N SER A 297 -5.04 -15.98 20.13
CA SER A 297 -4.44 -14.65 20.35
C SER A 297 -3.24 -14.40 19.43
N ILE A 298 -2.35 -15.38 19.29
CA ILE A 298 -1.17 -15.28 18.43
C ILE A 298 -1.52 -15.07 16.93
N GLU A 299 -2.60 -15.68 16.45
CA GLU A 299 -3.08 -15.53 15.07
C GLU A 299 -3.68 -14.13 14.85
N ALA A 300 -4.47 -13.67 15.81
CA ALA A 300 -5.02 -12.32 15.80
C ALA A 300 -3.91 -11.25 15.94
N GLU A 301 -2.86 -11.55 16.72
CA GLU A 301 -1.67 -10.69 16.86
C GLU A 301 -0.85 -10.64 15.56
N ALA A 302 -0.72 -11.75 14.83
CA ALA A 302 -0.03 -11.78 13.54
C ALA A 302 -0.72 -10.89 12.52
N LEU A 303 -2.06 -10.96 12.41
CA LEU A 303 -2.86 -10.08 11.56
C LEU A 303 -2.75 -8.61 11.99
N LEU A 304 -2.83 -8.34 13.30
CA LEU A 304 -2.71 -6.98 13.81
C LEU A 304 -1.31 -6.40 13.57
N ALA A 305 -0.28 -7.24 13.68
CA ALA A 305 1.10 -6.85 13.38
C ALA A 305 1.26 -6.48 11.89
N GLY A 306 0.65 -7.24 10.97
CA GLY A 306 0.60 -6.90 9.54
C GLY A 306 -0.03 -5.52 9.30
N ILE A 307 -1.20 -5.26 9.91
CA ILE A 307 -1.82 -3.93 9.85
C ILE A 307 -0.89 -2.85 10.40
N CYS A 308 -0.22 -3.10 11.53
CA CYS A 308 0.67 -2.13 12.17
C CYS A 308 1.89 -1.78 11.30
N VAL A 309 2.49 -2.76 10.61
CA VAL A 309 3.68 -2.51 9.78
C VAL A 309 3.35 -1.62 8.60
N ASP A 310 2.30 -1.92 7.87
CA ASP A 310 1.92 -1.21 6.65
C ASP A 310 1.33 0.17 6.92
N THR A 311 0.69 0.33 8.06
CA THR A 311 0.16 1.62 8.51
C THR A 311 1.16 2.43 9.32
N LYS A 312 2.38 1.93 9.54
CA LYS A 312 3.34 2.52 10.48
C LYS A 312 2.68 2.87 11.82
N ASN A 313 2.07 1.87 12.45
CA ASN A 313 1.29 2.02 13.69
C ASN A 313 0.13 3.02 13.55
N PHE A 314 -0.68 2.89 12.50
CA PHE A 314 -1.85 3.72 12.21
C PHE A 314 -1.57 5.18 11.84
N TYR A 315 -0.35 5.52 11.42
CA TYR A 315 -0.02 6.86 10.93
C TYR A 315 -0.26 7.01 9.42
N PHE A 316 -0.11 5.94 8.63
CA PHE A 316 -0.24 5.97 7.16
C PHE A 316 -1.36 5.07 6.67
N LYS A 317 -1.94 5.39 5.51
CA LYS A 317 -2.98 4.60 4.82
C LYS A 317 -4.11 4.09 5.73
N THR A 318 -4.37 4.76 6.86
CA THR A 318 -5.32 4.31 7.87
C THR A 318 -6.68 4.91 7.61
N GLY A 319 -7.66 4.07 7.37
CA GLY A 319 -9.07 4.43 7.22
C GLY A 319 -9.95 3.83 8.33
N VAL A 320 -11.25 4.07 8.25
CA VAL A 320 -12.24 3.48 9.19
C VAL A 320 -12.15 1.96 9.19
N ARG A 321 -11.99 1.34 8.00
CA ARG A 321 -11.85 -0.12 7.85
C ARG A 321 -10.69 -0.68 8.65
N THR A 322 -9.55 0.02 8.64
CA THR A 322 -8.34 -0.38 9.38
C THR A 322 -8.61 -0.44 10.88
N PHE A 323 -9.29 0.59 11.43
CA PHE A 323 -9.68 0.58 12.85
C PHE A 323 -10.75 -0.47 13.17
N GLU A 324 -11.70 -0.72 12.28
CA GLU A 324 -12.69 -1.79 12.43
C GLU A 324 -12.02 -3.17 12.46
N ALA A 325 -11.06 -3.42 11.56
CA ALA A 325 -10.27 -4.65 11.53
C ALA A 325 -9.46 -4.81 12.82
N ALA A 326 -8.74 -3.77 13.25
CA ALA A 326 -7.98 -3.79 14.50
C ALA A 326 -8.88 -4.02 15.73
N SER A 327 -10.04 -3.37 15.77
CA SER A 327 -11.04 -3.59 16.83
C SER A 327 -11.57 -5.03 16.85
N PHE A 328 -11.80 -5.62 15.68
CA PHE A 328 -12.23 -7.01 15.57
C PHE A 328 -11.15 -7.97 16.08
N LEU A 329 -9.89 -7.79 15.66
CA LEU A 329 -8.76 -8.59 16.14
C LEU A 329 -8.55 -8.45 17.66
N ARG A 330 -8.72 -7.25 18.19
CA ARG A 330 -8.67 -7.03 19.65
C ARG A 330 -9.75 -7.81 20.40
N ARG A 331 -10.97 -7.89 19.87
CA ARG A 331 -12.05 -8.72 20.43
C ARG A 331 -11.75 -10.22 20.37
N LEU A 332 -10.97 -10.67 19.39
CA LEU A 332 -10.51 -12.06 19.27
C LEU A 332 -9.30 -12.38 20.17
N GLY A 333 -8.78 -11.40 20.92
CA GLY A 333 -7.75 -11.61 21.92
C GLY A 333 -6.36 -11.13 21.52
N ALA A 334 -6.19 -10.40 20.40
CA ALA A 334 -4.90 -9.80 20.08
C ALA A 334 -4.44 -8.87 21.20
N ASP A 335 -3.22 -9.04 21.70
CA ASP A 335 -2.62 -8.15 22.68
C ASP A 335 -1.69 -7.14 22.00
N THR A 336 -2.00 -5.85 22.14
CA THR A 336 -1.23 -4.77 21.53
C THR A 336 0.19 -4.63 22.11
N LEU A 337 0.41 -5.08 23.36
CA LEU A 337 1.74 -5.10 23.96
C LEU A 337 2.59 -6.19 23.31
N ASP A 338 2.02 -7.36 23.05
CA ASP A 338 2.72 -8.46 22.39
C ASP A 338 3.00 -8.12 20.92
N VAL A 339 2.06 -7.45 20.23
CA VAL A 339 2.32 -6.89 18.90
C VAL A 339 3.46 -5.86 18.94
N LYS A 340 3.47 -4.93 19.91
CA LYS A 340 4.56 -3.96 20.07
C LYS A 340 5.92 -4.63 20.26
N LYS A 341 5.99 -5.74 21.03
CA LYS A 341 7.24 -6.48 21.25
C LYS A 341 7.84 -7.06 19.97
N LEU A 342 7.00 -7.40 18.97
CA LEU A 342 7.50 -7.89 17.68
C LEU A 342 8.34 -6.86 16.93
N PHE A 343 8.10 -5.57 17.18
CA PHE A 343 8.80 -4.44 16.56
C PHE A 343 9.82 -3.78 17.48
N SER A 344 10.14 -4.43 18.61
CA SER A 344 11.12 -3.91 19.53
C SER A 344 12.52 -4.27 19.07
N ASP A 345 13.38 -3.26 18.99
CA ASP A 345 14.79 -3.44 18.71
C ASP A 345 15.54 -3.90 19.97
N ASP A 346 16.65 -4.58 19.78
CA ASP A 346 17.64 -4.74 20.83
C ASP A 346 18.39 -3.41 21.09
N LEU A 347 19.04 -3.33 22.24
CA LEU A 347 19.72 -2.11 22.66
C LEU A 347 20.84 -1.69 21.69
N ASP A 348 21.56 -2.64 21.09
CA ASP A 348 22.65 -2.37 20.16
C ASP A 348 22.11 -1.74 18.87
N THR A 349 21.07 -2.31 18.29
CA THR A 349 20.35 -1.77 17.11
C THR A 349 19.80 -0.38 17.39
N TYR A 350 19.19 -0.17 18.57
CA TYR A 350 18.68 1.13 18.98
C TYR A 350 19.79 2.19 19.09
N LEU A 351 20.91 1.83 19.72
CA LEU A 351 22.05 2.75 19.87
C LEU A 351 22.70 3.09 18.53
N LYS A 352 22.86 2.12 17.63
CA LYS A 352 23.33 2.37 16.26
C LYS A 352 22.41 3.34 15.51
N ARG A 353 21.10 3.15 15.60
CA ARG A 353 20.14 4.08 14.97
C ARG A 353 20.22 5.48 15.59
N TYR A 354 20.36 5.57 16.91
CA TYR A 354 20.57 6.85 17.58
C TYR A 354 21.84 7.58 17.10
N GLU A 355 22.94 6.89 16.85
CA GLU A 355 24.14 7.48 16.27
C GLU A 355 23.89 8.06 14.87
N ILE A 356 23.09 7.41 14.05
CA ILE A 356 22.67 7.95 12.75
C ILE A 356 21.86 9.23 12.95
N LEU A 357 20.83 9.18 13.80
CA LEU A 357 19.98 10.36 14.08
C LEU A 357 20.78 11.55 14.59
N LYS A 358 21.77 11.31 15.45
CA LYS A 358 22.66 12.34 15.99
C LYS A 358 23.50 13.04 14.93
N SER A 359 23.79 12.37 13.81
CA SER A 359 24.55 12.94 12.69
C SER A 359 23.71 13.90 11.82
N ALA A 360 22.40 13.96 12.02
CA ALA A 360 21.48 14.69 11.18
C ALA A 360 21.74 16.20 11.21
N LYS A 361 21.83 16.79 10.01
CA LYS A 361 21.81 18.23 9.79
C LYS A 361 20.46 18.61 9.19
N VAL A 362 19.84 19.64 9.76
CA VAL A 362 18.50 20.06 9.32
C VAL A 362 18.59 21.45 8.70
N SER A 363 18.09 21.62 7.48
CA SER A 363 17.95 22.88 6.79
C SER A 363 16.61 22.91 6.05
N ASN A 364 15.84 23.99 6.20
CA ASN A 364 14.55 24.19 5.52
C ASN A 364 13.57 23.00 5.69
N GLY A 365 13.55 22.37 6.87
CA GLY A 365 12.71 21.20 7.13
C GLY A 365 13.18 19.90 6.50
N ILE A 366 14.36 19.89 5.91
CA ILE A 366 14.99 18.70 5.31
C ILE A 366 16.13 18.24 6.22
N ALA A 367 16.09 16.99 6.64
CA ALA A 367 17.15 16.37 7.43
C ALA A 367 18.03 15.49 6.54
N ILE A 368 19.35 15.67 6.63
CA ILE A 368 20.35 14.84 5.99
C ILE A 368 21.21 14.21 7.07
N ALA A 369 21.26 12.88 7.13
CA ALA A 369 22.06 12.12 8.07
C ALA A 369 22.97 11.12 7.35
N ILE A 370 24.13 10.85 7.96
CA ILE A 370 25.14 9.95 7.42
C ILE A 370 25.39 8.84 8.44
N CYS A 371 25.28 7.59 8.01
CA CYS A 371 25.65 6.46 8.83
C CYS A 371 27.15 6.48 9.13
N PRO A 372 27.55 6.26 10.40
CA PRO A 372 28.95 6.04 10.73
C PRO A 372 29.54 4.88 9.92
N PRO A 373 30.86 4.88 9.62
CA PRO A 373 31.50 3.82 8.83
C PRO A 373 31.38 2.41 9.43
N THR A 374 31.02 2.32 10.70
CA THR A 374 30.78 1.06 11.42
C THR A 374 29.40 0.46 11.15
N ILE A 375 28.52 1.20 10.47
CA ILE A 375 27.15 0.80 10.17
C ILE A 375 26.99 0.64 8.66
N GLU A 376 27.00 -0.61 8.20
CA GLU A 376 26.82 -1.00 6.79
C GLU A 376 25.46 -1.69 6.60
N ASP A 377 24.39 -1.09 7.14
CA ASP A 377 23.04 -1.65 7.13
C ASP A 377 22.03 -0.67 6.48
N SER A 378 21.55 -1.06 5.31
CA SER A 378 20.57 -0.26 4.56
C SER A 378 19.19 -0.23 5.21
N VAL A 379 18.83 -1.28 5.95
CA VAL A 379 17.53 -1.35 6.65
C VAL A 379 17.55 -0.37 7.82
N LEU A 380 18.65 -0.35 8.58
CA LEU A 380 18.82 0.58 9.69
C LEU A 380 18.86 2.04 9.22
N ALA A 381 19.48 2.31 8.07
CA ALA A 381 19.47 3.62 7.43
C ALA A 381 18.04 4.06 7.03
N ALA A 382 17.25 3.13 6.47
CA ALA A 382 15.86 3.41 6.10
C ALA A 382 14.98 3.66 7.34
N GLN A 383 15.17 2.90 8.42
CA GLN A 383 14.48 3.11 9.70
C GLN A 383 14.84 4.47 10.32
N ALA A 384 16.13 4.85 10.28
CA ALA A 384 16.57 6.16 10.74
C ALA A 384 15.92 7.31 9.93
N ALA A 385 15.77 7.14 8.61
CA ALA A 385 15.06 8.11 7.79
C ALA A 385 13.58 8.26 8.18
N ASP A 386 12.90 7.14 8.47
CA ASP A 386 11.53 7.17 8.99
C ASP A 386 11.45 7.85 10.37
N GLU A 387 12.41 7.61 11.25
CA GLU A 387 12.43 8.17 12.62
C GLU A 387 12.70 9.69 12.64
N LEU A 388 13.54 10.20 11.73
CA LEU A 388 13.77 11.63 11.56
C LEU A 388 12.48 12.40 11.27
N LEU A 389 11.52 11.81 10.56
CA LEU A 389 10.23 12.46 10.29
C LEU A 389 9.32 12.60 11.52
N ASN A 390 9.64 11.93 12.63
CA ASN A 390 8.92 12.09 13.89
C ASN A 390 9.39 13.32 14.69
N ILE A 391 10.43 14.02 14.21
CA ILE A 391 10.99 15.22 14.85
C ILE A 391 10.28 16.46 14.32
N THR A 392 9.77 17.29 15.22
CA THR A 392 9.07 18.53 14.86
C THR A 392 9.94 19.43 13.99
N GLY A 393 9.38 19.91 12.87
CA GLY A 393 10.05 20.77 11.92
C GLY A 393 10.85 20.02 10.84
N ILE A 394 10.84 18.69 10.84
CA ILE A 394 11.39 17.88 9.75
C ILE A 394 10.23 17.36 8.88
N HIS A 395 10.25 17.72 7.62
CA HIS A 395 9.23 17.33 6.62
C HIS A 395 9.75 16.31 5.63
N SER A 396 11.07 16.23 5.47
CA SER A 396 11.75 15.24 4.63
C SER A 396 13.08 14.85 5.23
N SER A 397 13.50 13.61 4.99
CA SER A 397 14.75 13.06 5.51
C SER A 397 15.46 12.24 4.45
N PHE A 398 16.78 12.32 4.45
CA PHE A 398 17.67 11.52 3.61
C PHE A 398 18.78 10.95 4.46
N VAL A 399 18.93 9.62 4.45
CA VAL A 399 19.97 8.92 5.20
C VAL A 399 20.88 8.19 4.24
N PHE A 400 22.18 8.44 4.38
CA PHE A 400 23.23 7.86 3.56
C PHE A 400 23.93 6.74 4.31
N VAL A 401 24.11 5.60 3.64
CA VAL A 401 24.91 4.49 4.15
C VAL A 401 25.85 3.97 3.07
N LYS A 402 27.11 3.73 3.45
CA LYS A 402 28.10 3.12 2.56
C LYS A 402 28.15 1.63 2.80
N ILE A 403 28.00 0.84 1.75
CA ILE A 403 28.10 -0.63 1.80
C ILE A 403 29.07 -1.04 0.67
N GLY A 404 30.26 -1.46 1.07
CA GLY A 404 31.32 -1.73 0.10
C GLY A 404 31.67 -0.50 -0.74
N ASP A 405 31.61 -0.62 -2.08
CA ASP A 405 31.87 0.47 -3.03
C ASP A 405 30.62 1.30 -3.41
N GLU A 406 29.50 1.08 -2.75
CA GLU A 406 28.23 1.70 -3.08
C GLU A 406 27.77 2.60 -1.93
N VAL A 407 27.19 3.76 -2.28
CA VAL A 407 26.47 4.64 -1.36
C VAL A 407 24.98 4.50 -1.64
N LEU A 408 24.24 4.03 -0.63
CA LEU A 408 22.78 3.95 -0.68
C LEU A 408 22.19 5.16 0.03
N ILE A 409 21.11 5.69 -0.55
CA ILE A 409 20.35 6.83 -0.02
C ILE A 409 18.93 6.37 0.24
N SER A 410 18.45 6.54 1.46
CA SER A 410 17.05 6.32 1.83
C SER A 410 16.37 7.66 2.04
N GLY A 411 15.40 7.99 1.19
CA GLY A 411 14.61 9.23 1.26
C GLY A 411 13.20 9.00 1.78
N ARG A 412 12.74 9.88 2.66
CA ARG A 412 11.38 9.89 3.22
C ARG A 412 10.80 11.29 3.21
N SER A 413 9.46 11.40 3.11
CA SER A 413 8.77 12.70 3.15
C SER A 413 7.38 12.56 3.76
N LEU A 414 6.90 13.59 4.42
CA LEU A 414 5.50 13.72 4.85
C LEU A 414 4.57 14.14 3.70
N GLY A 415 5.10 14.41 2.50
CA GLY A 415 4.35 14.75 1.30
C GLY A 415 4.62 16.17 0.76
N ASP A 416 5.35 17.00 1.49
CA ASP A 416 5.70 18.37 1.06
C ASP A 416 6.77 18.36 -0.06
N ILE A 417 7.69 17.43 0.00
CA ILE A 417 8.73 17.20 -0.99
C ILE A 417 8.55 15.83 -1.64
N ASN A 418 8.60 15.79 -2.97
CA ASN A 418 8.56 14.53 -3.70
C ASN A 418 9.96 13.90 -3.74
N VAL A 419 10.24 13.01 -2.78
CA VAL A 419 11.56 12.33 -2.70
C VAL A 419 11.83 11.40 -3.87
N GLN A 420 10.79 10.93 -4.57
CA GLN A 420 10.94 10.12 -5.79
C GLN A 420 11.66 10.93 -6.87
N VAL A 421 11.17 12.13 -7.19
CA VAL A 421 11.76 12.99 -8.24
C VAL A 421 13.21 13.33 -7.92
N LEU A 422 13.51 13.61 -6.64
CA LEU A 422 14.87 13.89 -6.20
C LEU A 422 15.80 12.69 -6.42
N LEU A 423 15.39 11.51 -5.97
CA LEU A 423 16.24 10.33 -6.04
C LEU A 423 16.28 9.70 -7.45
N GLU A 424 15.24 9.88 -8.27
CA GLU A 424 15.28 9.52 -9.70
C GLU A 424 16.34 10.32 -10.47
N SER A 425 16.55 11.60 -10.11
CA SER A 425 17.63 12.40 -10.71
C SER A 425 19.03 11.88 -10.39
N LEU A 426 19.15 11.05 -9.35
CA LEU A 426 20.36 10.36 -8.93
C LEU A 426 20.42 8.90 -9.39
N GLY A 427 19.50 8.49 -10.30
CA GLY A 427 19.41 7.12 -10.81
C GLY A 427 18.70 6.14 -9.87
N GLY A 428 17.97 6.64 -8.89
CA GLY A 428 17.13 5.87 -7.98
C GLY A 428 15.68 5.75 -8.42
N GLY A 429 14.78 5.46 -7.47
CA GLY A 429 13.36 5.36 -7.72
C GLY A 429 12.57 5.15 -6.43
N GLY A 430 11.24 5.10 -6.57
CA GLY A 430 10.36 4.90 -5.42
C GLY A 430 9.00 5.53 -5.63
N HIS A 431 8.47 6.10 -4.56
CA HIS A 431 7.22 6.84 -4.50
C HIS A 431 7.43 8.25 -3.94
N MET A 432 6.44 9.11 -4.07
CA MET A 432 6.48 10.49 -3.60
C MET A 432 6.99 10.66 -2.17
N THR A 433 6.58 9.77 -1.26
CA THR A 433 6.92 9.85 0.18
C THR A 433 8.04 8.91 0.60
N MET A 434 8.47 8.00 -0.26
CA MET A 434 9.48 6.98 0.03
C MET A 434 10.23 6.63 -1.24
N ALA A 435 11.53 6.84 -1.26
CA ALA A 435 12.37 6.52 -2.41
C ALA A 435 13.79 6.13 -1.95
N GLY A 436 14.53 5.48 -2.84
CA GLY A 436 15.92 5.11 -2.62
C GLY A 436 16.76 5.33 -3.86
N ALA A 437 18.05 5.58 -3.68
CA ALA A 437 19.03 5.63 -4.75
C ALA A 437 20.29 4.86 -4.36
N LYS A 438 21.01 4.40 -5.38
CA LYS A 438 22.22 3.63 -5.23
C LYS A 438 23.28 4.21 -6.15
N LEU A 439 24.34 4.77 -5.59
CA LEU A 439 25.43 5.40 -6.30
C LEU A 439 26.67 4.50 -6.21
N LYS A 440 27.29 4.21 -7.34
CA LYS A 440 28.50 3.39 -7.43
C LYS A 440 29.73 4.25 -7.57
N SER A 441 30.82 3.84 -6.93
CA SER A 441 32.16 4.46 -7.08
C SER A 441 32.17 5.96 -6.75
N VAL A 442 31.39 6.39 -5.76
CA VAL A 442 31.37 7.77 -5.24
C VAL A 442 31.68 7.78 -3.74
N SER A 443 32.22 8.89 -3.25
CA SER A 443 32.34 9.11 -1.80
C SER A 443 30.98 9.50 -1.21
N ILE A 444 30.83 9.41 0.12
CA ILE A 444 29.61 9.89 0.80
C ILE A 444 29.46 11.39 0.61
N GLU A 445 30.55 12.15 0.69
CA GLU A 445 30.57 13.60 0.52
C GLU A 445 30.07 14.00 -0.89
N GLU A 446 30.56 13.32 -1.93
CA GLU A 446 30.09 13.54 -3.33
C GLU A 446 28.60 13.18 -3.49
N ALA A 447 28.13 12.12 -2.80
CA ALA A 447 26.74 11.72 -2.85
C ALA A 447 25.83 12.76 -2.15
N VAL A 448 26.27 13.32 -1.03
CA VAL A 448 25.56 14.37 -0.32
C VAL A 448 25.49 15.63 -1.19
N GLU A 449 26.61 16.08 -1.77
CA GLU A 449 26.66 17.24 -2.65
C GLU A 449 25.71 17.10 -3.85
N LYS A 450 25.66 15.90 -4.47
CA LYS A 450 24.70 15.62 -5.55
C LYS A 450 23.26 15.74 -5.11
N LEU A 451 22.93 15.26 -3.90
CA LEU A 451 21.57 15.38 -3.37
C LEU A 451 21.23 16.85 -3.03
N GLU A 452 22.15 17.58 -2.39
CA GLU A 452 21.94 18.99 -2.07
C GLU A 452 21.70 19.82 -3.35
N ASN A 453 22.49 19.61 -4.41
CA ASN A 453 22.28 20.24 -5.71
C ASN A 453 20.91 19.89 -6.33
N ALA A 454 20.46 18.63 -6.18
CA ALA A 454 19.16 18.22 -6.66
C ALA A 454 18.02 18.85 -5.85
N ILE A 455 18.18 19.01 -4.53
CA ILE A 455 17.23 19.69 -3.66
C ILE A 455 17.12 21.16 -4.02
N ASP A 456 18.26 21.85 -4.17
CA ASP A 456 18.27 23.27 -4.53
C ASP A 456 17.58 23.53 -5.88
N LYS A 457 17.87 22.70 -6.87
CA LYS A 457 17.21 22.77 -8.18
C LYS A 457 15.69 22.54 -8.05
N TYR A 458 15.28 21.52 -7.28
CA TYR A 458 13.87 21.20 -7.07
C TYR A 458 13.11 22.34 -6.38
N LEU A 459 13.73 22.98 -5.39
CA LEU A 459 13.12 24.11 -4.66
C LEU A 459 13.03 25.34 -5.58
N MET A 460 14.07 25.68 -6.37
CA MET A 460 14.04 26.78 -7.34
C MET A 460 12.96 26.58 -8.41
N GLU A 461 12.82 25.37 -8.96
CA GLU A 461 11.78 25.04 -9.95
C GLU A 461 10.36 25.09 -9.35
N GLY A 462 10.24 24.92 -8.01
CA GLY A 462 8.99 25.05 -7.26
C GLY A 462 8.60 26.51 -6.99
N GLU A 463 9.57 27.43 -6.85
CA GLU A 463 9.33 28.86 -6.67
C GLU A 463 8.99 29.60 -7.99
N GLU A 464 9.41 29.05 -9.15
CA GLU A 464 9.08 29.61 -10.47
C GLU A 464 7.72 29.14 -11.03
N LYS A 465 7.02 28.22 -10.37
CA LYS A 465 5.70 27.69 -10.75
C LYS A 465 4.61 28.13 -9.76
#